data_ccb4de848fa5d39afab367a6b08670ee
#
_entry.id   ccb4de848fa5d39afab367a6b08670ee
#
_cell.length_a   1.000
_cell.length_b   1.000
_cell.length_c   1.000
_cell.angle_alpha   90.00
_cell.angle_beta   90.00
_cell.angle_gamma   90.00
#
_symmetry.space_group_name_H-M   'P 1'
#
loop_
_entity.id
_entity.type
_entity.pdbx_description
1 polymer ?
#
loop_
_entity_poly.entity_id
_entity_poly.type
_entity_poly.pdbx_seq_one_letter_code
_entity_poly.pdbx_strand_id
1 'polypeptide(L)'
;MQPQFQYASSKGAKSYNGGDFATNVNNRFMLRRGRIRVDYIHFSESKGPSIQFAFQFDGTERGVAIRDFWGRLHENRLQLFSFTAGMFARPISYELNLSSSDRETPERGRMSQILMKTERDLGAMVSFEPRKPGHPLKFLKLDLGLFNGQGLAATGDFDSHKDIIGRLSIKPLRVTVKSTLSVAVSCLNGGFLQNTKYIYHTSTVGGLKGWTVDSASSNQNRMAPRKYYGADLQYKIKTRAGFTEFRAEYLAGRQTATSASSETPAALLTGSEGYYVRNFNGAYIYLLHHFINSHHQVVLKYDWYDPNSRVSGNEIGKSGSNFNLADIKFSTLSVGYNYYIDNNVKLMIFYDKVSNETTSLPGYITDIKDDIFTCRLQFRF
;
A
#
# COMPACT_ATOMS: atom_id res chain seq x y z
N MET A 1 1.70 16.22 -12.33
CA MET A 1 0.37 16.72 -11.92
C MET A 1 -0.70 15.75 -12.39
N GLN A 2 -1.76 15.53 -11.58
CA GLN A 2 -2.82 14.52 -11.86
C GLN A 2 -4.21 15.09 -11.56
N PRO A 3 -4.77 16.00 -12.42
CA PRO A 3 -6.17 16.35 -12.35
C PRO A 3 -7.05 15.16 -12.75
N GLN A 4 -8.19 15.01 -12.06
CA GLN A 4 -9.12 13.93 -12.35
C GLN A 4 -10.58 14.32 -12.11
N PHE A 5 -11.46 13.66 -12.87
CA PHE A 5 -12.88 13.61 -12.64
C PHE A 5 -13.27 12.22 -12.14
N GLN A 6 -14.18 12.16 -11.17
CA GLN A 6 -14.75 10.89 -10.68
C GLN A 6 -16.27 10.98 -10.61
N TYR A 7 -16.89 9.83 -10.89
CA TYR A 7 -18.32 9.62 -10.71
C TYR A 7 -18.53 8.31 -9.95
N ALA A 8 -19.29 8.36 -8.87
CA ALA A 8 -19.67 7.20 -8.08
C ALA A 8 -21.12 6.79 -8.37
N SER A 9 -21.42 5.51 -8.28
CA SER A 9 -22.78 4.97 -8.52
C SER A 9 -23.80 5.41 -7.48
N SER A 10 -23.36 5.92 -6.31
CA SER A 10 -24.23 6.52 -5.30
C SER A 10 -23.63 7.78 -4.68
N LYS A 11 -24.50 8.64 -4.12
CA LYS A 11 -24.06 9.77 -3.29
C LYS A 11 -23.46 9.27 -1.98
N GLY A 12 -22.38 9.91 -1.52
CA GLY A 12 -21.69 9.52 -0.28
C GLY A 12 -20.98 8.20 -0.36
N ALA A 13 -20.66 7.69 -1.55
CA ALA A 13 -19.97 6.43 -1.75
C ALA A 13 -18.67 6.38 -0.95
N LYS A 14 -18.45 5.28 -0.25
CA LYS A 14 -17.24 4.99 0.51
C LYS A 14 -16.20 4.42 -0.43
N SER A 15 -15.17 5.19 -0.71
CA SER A 15 -14.21 4.86 -1.75
C SER A 15 -12.78 5.04 -1.29
N TYR A 16 -11.97 4.01 -1.52
CA TYR A 16 -10.51 4.12 -1.43
C TYR A 16 -9.88 4.79 -2.66
N ASN A 17 -10.65 5.01 -3.74
CA ASN A 17 -10.19 5.69 -4.94
C ASN A 17 -10.27 7.21 -4.82
N GLY A 18 -9.28 7.80 -4.14
CA GLY A 18 -9.22 9.25 -3.93
C GLY A 18 -9.94 9.74 -2.68
N GLY A 19 -10.39 8.84 -1.81
CA GLY A 19 -11.14 9.12 -0.59
C GLY A 19 -12.65 9.11 -0.77
N ASP A 20 -13.39 9.14 0.32
CA ASP A 20 -14.84 9.09 0.34
C ASP A 20 -15.49 10.29 -0.36
N PHE A 21 -16.66 10.08 -0.93
CA PHE A 21 -17.52 11.15 -1.44
C PHE A 21 -18.29 11.77 -0.28
N ALA A 22 -18.52 13.09 -0.34
CA ALA A 22 -19.38 13.76 0.63
C ALA A 22 -20.83 13.26 0.48
N THR A 23 -21.62 13.29 1.56
CA THR A 23 -22.93 12.62 1.68
C THR A 23 -23.89 12.93 0.52
N ASN A 24 -23.87 14.15 -0.02
CA ASN A 24 -24.76 14.57 -1.10
C ASN A 24 -24.09 14.58 -2.49
N VAL A 25 -22.87 14.06 -2.61
CA VAL A 25 -22.02 14.14 -3.80
C VAL A 25 -21.78 12.75 -4.37
N ASN A 26 -21.94 12.62 -5.67
CA ASN A 26 -21.56 11.42 -6.42
C ASN A 26 -20.62 11.72 -7.61
N ASN A 27 -20.25 12.97 -7.83
CA ASN A 27 -19.25 13.32 -8.83
C ASN A 27 -18.37 14.47 -8.32
N ARG A 28 -17.12 14.52 -8.78
CA ARG A 28 -16.16 15.53 -8.34
C ARG A 28 -15.01 15.72 -9.31
N PHE A 29 -14.54 16.96 -9.42
CA PHE A 29 -13.19 17.26 -9.90
C PHE A 29 -12.24 17.37 -8.72
N MET A 30 -10.98 16.93 -8.90
CA MET A 30 -9.96 17.09 -7.89
C MET A 30 -8.56 17.09 -8.53
N LEU A 31 -7.62 17.77 -7.89
CA LEU A 31 -6.20 17.62 -8.15
C LEU A 31 -5.67 16.49 -7.25
N ARG A 32 -5.57 15.30 -7.80
CA ARG A 32 -5.22 14.11 -7.00
C ARG A 32 -3.78 14.17 -6.49
N ARG A 33 -2.84 14.68 -7.29
CA ARG A 33 -1.43 14.87 -6.96
C ARG A 33 -0.83 15.97 -7.80
N GLY A 34 -0.01 16.81 -7.17
CA GLY A 34 0.84 17.80 -7.83
C GLY A 34 2.23 17.71 -7.22
N ARG A 35 3.11 16.84 -7.76
CA ARG A 35 4.40 16.53 -7.15
C ARG A 35 5.54 17.27 -7.80
N ILE A 36 6.40 17.84 -6.96
CA ILE A 36 7.72 18.36 -7.33
C ILE A 36 8.73 17.56 -6.51
N ARG A 37 9.72 17.00 -7.21
CA ARG A 37 10.82 16.26 -6.61
C ARG A 37 12.15 16.86 -7.07
N VAL A 38 13.02 17.06 -6.11
CA VAL A 38 14.41 17.49 -6.34
C VAL A 38 15.32 16.39 -5.81
N ASP A 39 16.21 15.90 -6.65
CA ASP A 39 17.27 14.96 -6.28
C ASP A 39 18.63 15.63 -6.46
N TYR A 40 19.46 15.59 -5.43
CA TYR A 40 20.88 15.97 -5.50
C TYR A 40 21.71 14.69 -5.40
N ILE A 41 22.64 14.51 -6.33
CA ILE A 41 23.54 13.35 -6.34
C ILE A 41 24.98 13.87 -6.45
N HIS A 42 25.80 13.55 -5.45
CA HIS A 42 27.23 13.76 -5.51
C HIS A 42 27.94 12.51 -6.00
N PHE A 43 28.77 12.64 -7.01
CA PHE A 43 29.54 11.54 -7.57
C PHE A 43 30.98 11.57 -7.05
N SER A 44 31.51 10.40 -6.70
CA SER A 44 32.94 10.21 -6.48
C SER A 44 33.66 10.14 -7.83
N GLU A 45 34.84 10.73 -7.93
CA GLU A 45 35.61 10.86 -9.19
C GLU A 45 35.83 9.53 -9.95
N SER A 46 35.80 8.38 -9.28
CA SER A 46 36.10 7.09 -9.89
C SER A 46 35.07 5.97 -9.66
N LYS A 47 34.02 6.15 -8.83
CA LYS A 47 33.26 5.02 -8.29
C LYS A 47 31.73 5.16 -8.28
N GLY A 48 31.19 6.19 -8.96
CA GLY A 48 29.75 6.42 -9.00
C GLY A 48 29.22 7.29 -7.84
N PRO A 49 27.90 7.27 -7.55
CA PRO A 49 27.29 8.13 -6.55
C PRO A 49 27.83 7.81 -5.16
N SER A 50 28.16 8.85 -4.38
CA SER A 50 28.58 8.75 -2.98
C SER A 50 27.49 9.17 -2.03
N ILE A 51 26.80 10.28 -2.33
CA ILE A 51 25.73 10.85 -1.53
C ILE A 51 24.57 11.18 -2.45
N GLN A 52 23.36 10.91 -1.97
CA GLN A 52 22.13 11.33 -2.63
C GLN A 52 21.20 11.94 -1.60
N PHE A 53 20.57 13.07 -1.93
CA PHE A 53 19.47 13.66 -1.19
C PHE A 53 18.24 13.70 -2.09
N ALA A 54 17.07 13.43 -1.53
CA ALA A 54 15.82 13.57 -2.22
C ALA A 54 14.83 14.38 -1.40
N PHE A 55 14.16 15.29 -2.07
CA PHE A 55 13.17 16.17 -1.51
C PHE A 55 11.94 16.18 -2.39
N GLN A 56 10.77 15.84 -1.86
CA GLN A 56 9.52 15.78 -2.63
C GLN A 56 8.36 16.40 -1.89
N PHE A 57 7.68 17.29 -2.58
CA PHE A 57 6.39 17.84 -2.17
C PHE A 57 5.25 17.22 -2.96
N ASP A 58 4.08 17.12 -2.35
CA ASP A 58 2.82 16.72 -2.98
C ASP A 58 1.77 17.80 -2.70
N GLY A 59 1.35 18.53 -3.74
CA GLY A 59 0.33 19.57 -3.68
C GLY A 59 -1.01 19.06 -4.20
N THR A 60 -2.08 19.47 -3.53
CA THR A 60 -3.47 19.27 -3.94
C THR A 60 -4.23 20.57 -3.73
N GLU A 61 -5.52 20.61 -4.11
CA GLU A 61 -6.40 21.73 -3.78
C GLU A 61 -6.57 21.97 -2.26
N ARG A 62 -6.10 21.03 -1.42
CA ARG A 62 -6.21 21.08 0.05
C ARG A 62 -4.93 21.53 0.75
N GLY A 63 -3.86 21.74 0.01
CA GLY A 63 -2.58 22.18 0.54
C GLY A 63 -1.38 21.39 0.02
N VAL A 64 -0.23 21.64 0.63
CA VAL A 64 1.05 21.02 0.29
C VAL A 64 1.58 20.22 1.46
N ALA A 65 2.05 19.00 1.19
CA ALA A 65 2.66 18.13 2.17
C ALA A 65 4.02 17.62 1.69
N ILE A 66 4.97 17.46 2.62
CA ILE A 66 6.26 16.80 2.35
C ILE A 66 6.00 15.30 2.23
N ARG A 67 6.63 14.65 1.22
CA ARG A 67 6.51 13.20 0.98
C ARG A 67 7.82 12.48 1.17
N ASP A 68 8.88 12.92 0.50
CA ASP A 68 10.21 12.36 0.64
C ASP A 68 11.15 13.44 1.17
N PHE A 69 11.92 13.12 2.20
CA PHE A 69 12.98 13.96 2.73
C PHE A 69 14.03 13.05 3.37
N TRP A 70 14.97 12.61 2.57
CA TRP A 70 15.94 11.61 3.00
C TRP A 70 17.32 11.83 2.37
N GLY A 71 18.35 11.34 3.07
CA GLY A 71 19.71 11.23 2.57
C GLY A 71 20.12 9.77 2.43
N ARG A 72 20.97 9.49 1.45
CA ARG A 72 21.56 8.17 1.21
C ARG A 72 23.07 8.29 1.04
N LEU A 73 23.79 7.44 1.76
CA LEU A 73 25.21 7.22 1.59
C LEU A 73 25.45 5.92 0.82
N HIS A 74 26.30 5.97 -0.18
CA HIS A 74 26.70 4.80 -0.96
C HIS A 74 28.12 4.36 -0.54
N GLU A 75 28.27 3.12 -0.13
CA GLU A 75 29.57 2.53 0.11
C GLU A 75 30.25 2.26 -1.25
N ASN A 76 31.42 2.89 -1.51
CA ASN A 76 32.08 2.89 -2.82
C ASN A 76 33.32 1.99 -2.89
N ARG A 77 33.74 1.35 -1.79
CA ARG A 77 34.88 0.42 -1.80
C ARG A 77 34.50 -0.94 -2.40
N LEU A 78 33.46 -1.55 -1.84
CA LEU A 78 32.92 -2.85 -2.31
C LEU A 78 31.80 -2.66 -3.33
N GLN A 79 31.15 -1.50 -3.32
CA GLN A 79 29.98 -1.16 -4.14
C GLN A 79 28.78 -2.10 -3.90
N LEU A 80 28.59 -2.52 -2.66
CA LEU A 80 27.56 -3.49 -2.26
C LEU A 80 26.45 -2.84 -1.45
N PHE A 81 26.78 -1.89 -0.57
CA PHE A 81 25.85 -1.38 0.42
C PHE A 81 25.51 0.08 0.19
N SER A 82 24.32 0.46 0.66
CA SER A 82 23.96 1.85 0.88
C SER A 82 23.16 1.99 2.19
N PHE A 83 23.28 3.15 2.82
CA PHE A 83 22.54 3.51 4.03
C PHE A 83 21.65 4.70 3.71
N THR A 84 20.35 4.59 4.01
CA THR A 84 19.35 5.64 3.80
C THR A 84 18.74 6.02 5.14
N ALA A 85 18.59 7.32 5.41
CA ALA A 85 17.92 7.80 6.61
C ALA A 85 17.03 9.01 6.28
N GLY A 86 15.95 9.17 7.01
CA GLY A 86 14.98 10.24 6.84
C GLY A 86 13.56 9.73 6.59
N MET A 87 12.78 10.50 5.86
CA MET A 87 11.41 10.21 5.49
C MET A 87 11.37 9.62 4.08
N PHE A 88 11.09 8.32 3.95
CA PHE A 88 11.08 7.62 2.65
C PHE A 88 10.11 6.42 2.65
N ALA A 89 9.89 5.85 1.46
CA ALA A 89 9.01 4.70 1.31
C ALA A 89 9.58 3.47 2.02
N ARG A 90 8.74 2.81 2.82
CA ARG A 90 9.08 1.56 3.52
C ARG A 90 9.33 0.44 2.52
N PRO A 91 10.34 -0.41 2.71
CA PRO A 91 10.68 -1.50 1.79
C PRO A 91 9.73 -2.71 1.95
N ILE A 92 8.43 -2.51 1.69
CA ILE A 92 7.41 -3.56 1.71
C ILE A 92 6.50 -3.37 0.51
N SER A 93 6.07 -4.47 -0.14
CA SER A 93 5.18 -4.42 -1.31
C SER A 93 5.84 -3.82 -2.57
N TYR A 94 5.49 -4.36 -3.71
CA TYR A 94 5.85 -3.78 -5.01
C TYR A 94 5.01 -2.53 -5.31
N GLU A 95 3.68 -2.65 -5.14
CA GLU A 95 2.75 -1.56 -5.49
C GLU A 95 2.96 -0.30 -4.64
N LEU A 96 3.36 -0.44 -3.38
CA LEU A 96 3.66 0.68 -2.49
C LEU A 96 4.90 1.45 -2.94
N ASN A 97 5.90 0.75 -3.47
CA ASN A 97 7.14 1.33 -3.96
C ASN A 97 7.06 1.81 -5.42
N LEU A 98 5.99 1.47 -6.15
CA LEU A 98 5.76 1.98 -7.48
C LEU A 98 5.34 3.45 -7.45
N SER A 99 6.07 4.30 -8.17
CA SER A 99 5.75 5.72 -8.28
C SER A 99 4.34 5.92 -8.83
N SER A 100 3.65 6.93 -8.33
CA SER A 100 2.32 7.27 -8.87
C SER A 100 2.34 7.75 -10.31
N SER A 101 3.48 8.25 -10.81
CA SER A 101 3.66 8.62 -12.23
C SER A 101 3.79 7.39 -13.13
N ASP A 102 4.30 6.29 -12.60
CA ASP A 102 4.55 5.07 -13.36
C ASP A 102 3.40 4.06 -13.23
N ARG A 103 2.48 4.32 -12.29
CA ARG A 103 1.32 3.45 -12.09
C ARG A 103 0.34 3.57 -13.25
N GLU A 104 -0.16 2.42 -13.68
CA GLU A 104 -1.09 2.31 -14.79
C GLU A 104 -2.56 2.40 -14.37
N THR A 105 -2.86 2.26 -13.08
CA THR A 105 -4.20 2.45 -12.50
C THR A 105 -4.29 3.79 -11.74
N PRO A 106 -5.47 4.41 -11.62
CA PRO A 106 -5.64 5.61 -10.82
C PRO A 106 -5.15 5.46 -9.39
N GLU A 107 -5.53 4.36 -8.72
CA GLU A 107 -5.14 4.11 -7.35
C GLU A 107 -4.61 2.68 -7.17
N ARG A 108 -3.95 2.46 -6.02
CA ARG A 108 -3.48 1.15 -5.56
C ARG A 108 -4.65 0.24 -5.21
N GLY A 109 -4.39 -1.05 -5.04
CA GLY A 109 -5.32 -2.00 -4.45
C GLY A 109 -5.71 -1.60 -3.02
N ARG A 110 -6.91 -2.00 -2.59
CA ARG A 110 -7.47 -1.66 -1.27
C ARG A 110 -6.53 -2.09 -0.14
N MET A 111 -5.96 -3.29 -0.21
CA MET A 111 -4.98 -3.80 0.75
C MET A 111 -3.83 -2.81 0.98
N SER A 112 -3.21 -2.35 -0.11
CA SER A 112 -2.07 -1.41 -0.05
C SER A 112 -2.47 -0.08 0.56
N GLN A 113 -3.69 0.40 0.29
CA GLN A 113 -4.19 1.69 0.78
C GLN A 113 -4.56 1.65 2.26
N ILE A 114 -5.07 0.53 2.78
CA ILE A 114 -5.48 0.37 4.17
C ILE A 114 -4.27 0.09 5.07
N LEU A 115 -3.49 -0.93 4.74
CA LEU A 115 -2.35 -1.36 5.57
C LEU A 115 -1.24 -0.32 5.64
N MET A 116 -1.07 0.44 4.56
CA MET A 116 -0.04 1.46 4.40
C MET A 116 -0.66 2.74 3.83
N LYS A 117 -1.60 3.35 4.57
CA LYS A 117 -2.31 4.58 4.19
C LYS A 117 -1.35 5.68 3.73
N THR A 118 -0.22 5.79 4.42
CA THR A 118 0.95 6.54 3.97
C THR A 118 2.08 5.55 3.72
N GLU A 119 2.58 5.50 2.50
CA GLU A 119 3.66 4.59 2.11
C GLU A 119 5.01 4.95 2.73
N ARG A 120 5.18 6.23 3.14
CA ARG A 120 6.39 6.76 3.77
C ARG A 120 6.31 6.71 5.27
N ASP A 121 7.52 6.64 5.86
CA ASP A 121 7.71 6.75 7.30
C ASP A 121 9.12 7.30 7.59
N LEU A 122 9.33 7.80 8.79
CA LEU A 122 10.65 8.16 9.30
C LEU A 122 11.39 6.90 9.73
N GLY A 123 12.63 6.78 9.28
CA GLY A 123 13.44 5.63 9.61
C GLY A 123 14.83 5.63 9.02
N ALA A 124 15.49 4.48 9.17
CA ALA A 124 16.79 4.21 8.61
C ALA A 124 16.81 2.81 7.97
N MET A 125 17.54 2.64 6.88
CA MET A 125 17.58 1.42 6.10
C MET A 125 18.97 1.15 5.55
N VAL A 126 19.42 -0.09 5.66
CA VAL A 126 20.58 -0.60 4.94
C VAL A 126 20.08 -1.41 3.75
N SER A 127 20.65 -1.14 2.59
CA SER A 127 20.40 -1.90 1.37
C SER A 127 21.66 -2.61 0.92
N PHE A 128 21.55 -3.92 0.68
CA PHE A 128 22.54 -4.68 -0.09
C PHE A 128 22.07 -4.71 -1.55
N GLU A 129 22.84 -4.10 -2.41
CA GLU A 129 22.54 -4.04 -3.85
C GLU A 129 23.85 -3.90 -4.62
N PRO A 130 24.43 -5.00 -5.15
CA PRO A 130 25.70 -4.96 -5.89
C PRO A 130 25.60 -4.02 -7.11
N ARG A 131 26.46 -2.98 -7.13
CA ARG A 131 26.53 -1.97 -8.19
C ARG A 131 27.66 -2.24 -9.17
N LYS A 132 28.68 -3.02 -8.77
CA LYS A 132 29.84 -3.36 -9.61
C LYS A 132 29.37 -4.15 -10.84
N PRO A 133 29.75 -3.75 -12.07
CA PRO A 133 29.48 -4.52 -13.29
C PRO A 133 30.06 -5.94 -13.16
N GLY A 134 29.28 -6.96 -13.60
CA GLY A 134 29.74 -8.37 -13.56
C GLY A 134 29.68 -9.05 -12.19
N HIS A 135 29.21 -8.38 -11.13
CA HIS A 135 29.06 -9.01 -9.82
C HIS A 135 28.06 -10.18 -9.89
N PRO A 136 28.39 -11.40 -9.34
CA PRO A 136 27.54 -12.58 -9.47
C PRO A 136 26.16 -12.43 -8.84
N LEU A 137 26.03 -11.61 -7.78
CA LEU A 137 24.76 -11.32 -7.11
C LEU A 137 24.08 -10.01 -7.60
N LYS A 138 24.43 -9.50 -8.80
CA LYS A 138 23.84 -8.26 -9.32
C LYS A 138 22.32 -8.32 -9.49
N PHE A 139 21.78 -9.53 -9.61
CA PHE A 139 20.34 -9.77 -9.69
C PHE A 139 19.61 -9.66 -8.33
N LEU A 140 20.33 -9.60 -7.22
CA LEU A 140 19.77 -9.59 -5.88
C LEU A 140 19.72 -8.18 -5.30
N LYS A 141 18.66 -7.88 -4.54
CA LYS A 141 18.57 -6.71 -3.66
C LYS A 141 17.94 -7.13 -2.33
N LEU A 142 18.54 -6.72 -1.23
CA LEU A 142 18.00 -6.88 0.13
C LEU A 142 17.94 -5.50 0.78
N ASP A 143 16.77 -5.12 1.22
CA ASP A 143 16.53 -3.94 2.05
C ASP A 143 16.17 -4.38 3.47
N LEU A 144 16.76 -3.77 4.49
CA LEU A 144 16.43 -3.97 5.90
C LEU A 144 16.41 -2.62 6.60
N GLY A 145 15.27 -2.25 7.17
CA GLY A 145 15.10 -0.94 7.80
C GLY A 145 14.34 -0.98 9.11
N LEU A 146 14.57 0.07 9.91
CA LEU A 146 13.87 0.40 11.13
C LEU A 146 13.06 1.68 10.91
N PHE A 147 11.79 1.67 11.28
CA PHE A 147 10.86 2.77 11.05
C PHE A 147 10.03 3.05 12.32
N ASN A 148 9.53 4.27 12.46
CA ASN A 148 8.65 4.61 13.58
C ASN A 148 7.37 3.76 13.60
N GLY A 149 6.84 3.39 12.44
CA GLY A 149 5.71 2.47 12.33
C GLY A 149 4.37 3.14 12.06
N GLN A 150 4.13 4.34 12.55
CA GLN A 150 2.86 5.05 12.42
C GLN A 150 2.64 5.64 11.02
N GLY A 151 3.73 5.87 10.28
CA GLY A 151 3.70 6.57 8.98
C GLY A 151 3.37 8.05 9.14
N LEU A 152 3.19 8.75 8.03
CA LEU A 152 2.95 10.19 8.00
C LEU A 152 1.51 10.59 8.40
N ALA A 153 0.65 9.66 8.76
CA ALA A 153 -0.70 9.96 9.23
C ALA A 153 -0.71 10.41 10.71
N ALA A 154 0.28 10.00 11.48
CA ALA A 154 0.48 10.45 12.85
C ALA A 154 1.18 11.82 12.88
N THR A 155 0.87 12.63 13.90
CA THR A 155 1.50 13.92 14.11
C THR A 155 2.94 13.81 14.61
N GLY A 156 3.35 12.64 15.06
CA GLY A 156 4.68 12.31 15.55
C GLY A 156 4.75 10.87 16.03
N ASP A 157 5.94 10.44 16.43
CA ASP A 157 6.14 9.15 17.07
C ASP A 157 5.51 9.19 18.48
N PHE A 158 4.55 8.33 18.72
CA PHE A 158 3.82 8.30 20.00
C PHE A 158 4.22 7.15 20.92
N ASP A 159 5.18 6.33 20.50
CA ASP A 159 5.74 5.26 21.33
C ASP A 159 7.23 5.01 21.03
N SER A 160 7.87 4.14 21.83
CA SER A 160 9.28 3.78 21.64
C SER A 160 9.46 2.54 20.78
N HIS A 161 8.38 1.93 20.28
CA HIS A 161 8.44 0.75 19.44
C HIS A 161 8.76 1.13 18.00
N LYS A 162 9.55 0.28 17.35
CA LYS A 162 9.93 0.47 15.95
C LYS A 162 9.57 -0.75 15.15
N ASP A 163 9.13 -0.52 13.90
CA ASP A 163 8.93 -1.60 12.95
C ASP A 163 10.25 -1.98 12.29
N ILE A 164 10.54 -3.28 12.28
CA ILE A 164 11.58 -3.86 11.45
C ILE A 164 10.92 -4.31 10.15
N ILE A 165 11.41 -3.80 9.02
CA ILE A 165 10.88 -4.12 7.70
C ILE A 165 12.02 -4.63 6.82
N GLY A 166 11.82 -5.81 6.23
CA GLY A 166 12.77 -6.43 5.31
C GLY A 166 12.13 -6.78 3.97
N ARG A 167 12.87 -6.64 2.88
CA ARG A 167 12.47 -7.06 1.54
C ARG A 167 13.66 -7.65 0.79
N LEU A 168 13.50 -8.89 0.35
CA LEU A 168 14.44 -9.57 -0.52
C LEU A 168 13.83 -9.64 -1.93
N SER A 169 14.53 -9.08 -2.90
CA SER A 169 14.05 -8.97 -4.28
C SER A 169 15.02 -9.60 -5.26
N ILE A 170 14.50 -10.35 -6.21
CA ILE A 170 15.20 -10.74 -7.43
C ILE A 170 14.83 -9.72 -8.50
N LYS A 171 15.81 -8.92 -8.92
CA LYS A 171 15.65 -7.94 -10.00
C LYS A 171 15.29 -8.66 -11.31
N PRO A 172 14.76 -7.95 -12.32
CA PRO A 172 14.31 -8.58 -13.55
C PRO A 172 15.37 -9.51 -14.17
N LEU A 173 15.10 -10.81 -14.12
CA LEU A 173 15.88 -11.84 -14.77
C LEU A 173 15.29 -12.14 -16.14
N ARG A 174 16.14 -12.25 -17.15
CA ARG A 174 15.73 -12.69 -18.48
C ARG A 174 15.44 -14.19 -18.45
N VAL A 175 14.16 -14.56 -18.58
CA VAL A 175 13.72 -15.96 -18.66
C VAL A 175 13.86 -16.46 -20.10
N THR A 176 13.47 -15.60 -21.05
CA THR A 176 13.67 -15.82 -22.49
C THR A 176 14.18 -14.53 -23.13
N VAL A 177 14.51 -14.59 -24.43
CA VAL A 177 14.88 -13.37 -25.20
C VAL A 177 13.78 -12.29 -25.15
N LYS A 178 12.53 -12.70 -24.94
CA LYS A 178 11.35 -11.81 -24.98
C LYS A 178 10.68 -11.63 -23.63
N SER A 179 11.14 -12.28 -22.57
CA SER A 179 10.47 -12.21 -21.27
C SER A 179 11.43 -12.02 -20.10
N THR A 180 10.93 -11.32 -19.07
CA THR A 180 11.63 -11.12 -17.80
C THR A 180 10.70 -11.44 -16.63
N LEU A 181 11.31 -11.94 -15.55
CA LEU A 181 10.64 -12.27 -14.31
C LEU A 181 11.34 -11.55 -13.16
N SER A 182 10.56 -10.93 -12.29
CA SER A 182 10.99 -10.41 -10.99
C SER A 182 10.12 -11.03 -9.91
N VAL A 183 10.72 -11.37 -8.78
CA VAL A 183 10.01 -11.86 -7.59
C VAL A 183 10.59 -11.21 -6.36
N ALA A 184 9.77 -11.03 -5.33
CA ALA A 184 10.26 -10.60 -4.04
C ALA A 184 9.41 -11.17 -2.90
N VAL A 185 10.03 -11.22 -1.73
CA VAL A 185 9.37 -11.49 -0.46
C VAL A 185 9.64 -10.34 0.50
N SER A 186 8.67 -10.03 1.35
CA SER A 186 8.78 -8.96 2.33
C SER A 186 8.18 -9.36 3.67
N CYS A 187 8.71 -8.79 4.74
CA CYS A 187 8.18 -8.96 6.08
C CYS A 187 8.21 -7.63 6.84
N LEU A 188 7.24 -7.48 7.73
CA LEU A 188 7.20 -6.44 8.74
C LEU A 188 6.96 -7.09 10.09
N ASN A 189 7.77 -6.73 11.07
CA ASN A 189 7.60 -7.13 12.46
C ASN A 189 7.68 -5.88 13.35
N GLY A 190 6.58 -5.53 14.00
CA GLY A 190 6.45 -4.35 14.83
C GLY A 190 5.16 -4.35 15.62
N GLY A 191 4.67 -3.17 15.95
CA GLY A 191 3.44 -2.99 16.71
C GLY A 191 3.34 -1.62 17.35
N PHE A 192 2.40 -1.48 18.30
CA PHE A 192 2.10 -0.23 18.98
C PHE A 192 2.07 -0.42 20.50
N LEU A 193 2.50 0.58 21.23
CA LEU A 193 2.42 0.60 22.70
C LEU A 193 0.96 0.47 23.15
N GLN A 194 0.68 -0.51 24.01
CA GLN A 194 -0.59 -0.61 24.70
C GLN A 194 -0.57 0.31 25.93
N ASN A 195 -1.20 1.47 25.81
CA ASN A 195 -1.35 2.41 26.91
C ASN A 195 -2.49 2.02 27.86
N THR A 196 -3.31 1.05 27.46
CA THR A 196 -4.40 0.49 28.26
C THR A 196 -4.22 -1.01 28.43
N LYS A 197 -4.89 -1.59 29.42
CA LYS A 197 -4.85 -3.04 29.65
C LYS A 197 -5.71 -3.84 28.66
N TYR A 198 -6.55 -3.18 27.86
CA TYR A 198 -7.54 -3.83 27.02
C TYR A 198 -6.96 -4.15 25.64
N ILE A 199 -7.01 -5.43 25.27
CA ILE A 199 -6.71 -5.90 23.92
C ILE A 199 -7.77 -6.92 23.48
N TYR A 200 -8.26 -6.77 22.26
CA TYR A 200 -9.35 -7.58 21.74
C TYR A 200 -8.82 -8.56 20.70
N HIS A 201 -9.27 -9.81 20.84
CA HIS A 201 -8.97 -10.89 19.91
C HIS A 201 -10.25 -11.57 19.45
N THR A 202 -10.27 -12.07 18.21
CA THR A 202 -11.36 -12.92 17.73
C THR A 202 -11.31 -14.26 18.43
N SER A 203 -12.40 -14.68 19.08
CA SER A 203 -12.54 -16.00 19.67
C SER A 203 -13.99 -16.51 19.58
N THR A 204 -14.19 -17.77 19.93
CA THR A 204 -15.53 -18.39 19.99
C THR A 204 -15.86 -18.71 21.44
N VAL A 205 -16.96 -18.15 21.93
CA VAL A 205 -17.46 -18.37 23.29
C VAL A 205 -18.92 -18.83 23.18
N GLY A 206 -19.24 -19.98 23.77
CA GLY A 206 -20.61 -20.52 23.72
C GLY A 206 -21.16 -20.79 22.30
N GLY A 207 -20.29 -21.11 21.34
CA GLY A 207 -20.68 -21.31 19.95
C GLY A 207 -20.86 -20.03 19.12
N LEU A 208 -20.73 -18.86 19.73
CA LEU A 208 -20.75 -17.56 19.04
C LEU A 208 -19.33 -17.03 18.90
N LYS A 209 -18.93 -16.72 17.67
CA LYS A 209 -17.68 -16.02 17.39
C LYS A 209 -17.87 -14.54 17.58
N GLY A 210 -16.92 -13.89 18.27
CA GLY A 210 -16.99 -12.48 18.58
C GLY A 210 -15.66 -11.92 19.05
N TRP A 211 -15.64 -10.63 19.34
CA TRP A 211 -14.51 -9.98 20.00
C TRP A 211 -14.53 -10.32 21.48
N THR A 212 -13.45 -10.90 21.99
CA THR A 212 -13.19 -11.10 23.41
C THR A 212 -12.07 -10.18 23.86
N VAL A 213 -12.27 -9.59 25.02
CA VAL A 213 -11.30 -8.70 25.65
C VAL A 213 -10.38 -9.51 26.57
N ASP A 214 -9.07 -9.31 26.42
CA ASP A 214 -8.10 -9.57 27.46
C ASP A 214 -7.86 -8.24 28.20
N SER A 215 -8.16 -8.23 29.51
CA SER A 215 -8.05 -7.07 30.39
C SER A 215 -6.99 -7.25 31.48
N ALA A 216 -6.04 -8.15 31.28
CA ALA A 216 -4.94 -8.36 32.22
C ALA A 216 -4.10 -7.08 32.36
N SER A 217 -3.82 -6.68 33.59
CA SER A 217 -2.98 -5.49 33.86
C SER A 217 -1.58 -5.61 33.25
N SER A 218 -1.11 -6.83 33.04
CA SER A 218 0.17 -7.11 32.36
C SER A 218 0.20 -6.74 30.88
N ASN A 219 -0.94 -6.42 30.25
CA ASN A 219 -1.00 -5.97 28.85
C ASN A 219 -0.55 -4.51 28.70
N GLN A 220 -0.68 -3.71 29.75
CA GLN A 220 -0.25 -2.32 29.74
C GLN A 220 1.27 -2.22 29.57
N ASN A 221 1.73 -1.26 28.77
CA ASN A 221 3.12 -1.04 28.38
C ASN A 221 3.75 -2.19 27.57
N ARG A 222 2.94 -3.11 27.02
CA ARG A 222 3.38 -4.10 26.04
C ARG A 222 3.14 -3.62 24.62
N MET A 223 3.71 -4.32 23.66
CA MET A 223 3.51 -4.07 22.25
C MET A 223 2.33 -4.88 21.71
N ALA A 224 1.29 -4.20 21.22
CA ALA A 224 0.24 -4.82 20.41
C ALA A 224 0.80 -5.17 19.03
N PRO A 225 0.72 -6.44 18.57
CA PRO A 225 1.53 -6.93 17.46
C PRO A 225 1.05 -6.42 16.09
N ARG A 226 1.98 -6.02 15.22
CA ARG A 226 1.79 -5.81 13.79
C ARG A 226 2.80 -6.65 13.03
N LYS A 227 2.35 -7.66 12.28
CA LYS A 227 3.22 -8.60 11.58
C LYS A 227 2.67 -8.90 10.20
N TYR A 228 3.43 -8.60 9.16
CA TYR A 228 3.03 -8.84 7.77
C TYR A 228 4.06 -9.72 7.08
N TYR A 229 3.57 -10.56 6.20
CA TYR A 229 4.36 -11.40 5.31
C TYR A 229 3.78 -11.29 3.92
N GLY A 230 4.63 -11.03 2.93
CA GLY A 230 4.21 -10.83 1.58
C GLY A 230 5.14 -11.42 0.54
N ALA A 231 4.56 -11.72 -0.61
CA ALA A 231 5.29 -12.09 -1.81
C ALA A 231 4.70 -11.39 -3.02
N ASP A 232 5.54 -10.98 -3.94
CA ASP A 232 5.13 -10.37 -5.20
C ASP A 232 5.92 -10.89 -6.40
N LEU A 233 5.28 -10.77 -7.56
CA LEU A 233 5.80 -11.25 -8.83
C LEU A 233 5.44 -10.27 -9.94
N GLN A 234 6.40 -10.03 -10.85
CA GLN A 234 6.17 -9.30 -12.10
C GLN A 234 6.74 -10.13 -13.26
N TYR A 235 5.87 -10.49 -14.20
CA TYR A 235 6.27 -11.19 -15.41
C TYR A 235 5.95 -10.33 -16.63
N LYS A 236 6.96 -10.03 -17.44
CA LYS A 236 6.85 -9.21 -18.65
C LYS A 236 7.20 -10.02 -19.87
N ILE A 237 6.38 -9.92 -20.91
CA ILE A 237 6.60 -10.62 -22.17
C ILE A 237 6.30 -9.71 -23.36
N LYS A 238 7.20 -9.73 -24.35
CA LYS A 238 7.00 -9.09 -25.65
C LYS A 238 6.53 -10.15 -26.66
N THR A 239 5.36 -9.93 -27.25
CA THR A 239 4.76 -10.77 -28.28
C THR A 239 4.61 -10.01 -29.58
N ARG A 240 4.11 -10.68 -30.64
CA ARG A 240 3.75 -10.01 -31.91
C ARG A 240 2.56 -9.05 -31.71
N ALA A 241 1.64 -9.36 -30.79
CA ALA A 241 0.46 -8.55 -30.51
C ALA A 241 0.77 -7.34 -29.59
N GLY A 242 1.97 -7.23 -29.02
CA GLY A 242 2.36 -6.14 -28.16
C GLY A 242 3.18 -6.57 -26.93
N PHE A 243 3.17 -5.75 -25.91
CA PHE A 243 3.87 -5.98 -24.65
C PHE A 243 2.85 -6.26 -23.55
N THR A 244 3.00 -7.40 -22.89
CA THR A 244 2.11 -7.82 -21.79
C THR A 244 2.90 -7.87 -20.48
N GLU A 245 2.30 -7.38 -19.41
CA GLU A 245 2.82 -7.53 -18.05
C GLU A 245 1.76 -8.14 -17.16
N PHE A 246 2.13 -9.17 -16.41
CA PHE A 246 1.37 -9.75 -15.32
C PHE A 246 2.04 -9.37 -14.02
N ARG A 247 1.27 -8.84 -13.06
CA ARG A 247 1.72 -8.53 -11.70
C ARG A 247 0.79 -9.16 -10.70
N ALA A 248 1.35 -9.70 -9.64
CA ALA A 248 0.58 -10.18 -8.50
C ALA A 248 1.33 -9.91 -7.22
N GLU A 249 0.59 -9.67 -6.15
CA GLU A 249 1.10 -9.58 -4.79
C GLU A 249 0.06 -10.14 -3.82
N TYR A 250 0.54 -10.84 -2.81
CA TYR A 250 -0.25 -11.33 -1.69
C TYR A 250 0.41 -10.91 -0.38
N LEU A 251 -0.38 -10.38 0.54
CA LEU A 251 0.02 -10.05 1.91
C LEU A 251 -0.93 -10.71 2.89
N ALA A 252 -0.39 -11.27 3.96
CA ALA A 252 -1.17 -11.77 5.08
C ALA A 252 -0.44 -11.50 6.40
N GLY A 253 -1.19 -11.51 7.50
CA GLY A 253 -0.58 -11.30 8.80
C GLY A 253 -1.53 -10.86 9.90
N ARG A 254 -0.99 -10.09 10.83
CA ARG A 254 -1.74 -9.48 11.94
C ARG A 254 -1.66 -7.97 11.85
N GLN A 255 -2.82 -7.34 11.89
CA GLN A 255 -2.98 -5.89 11.96
C GLN A 255 -3.62 -5.52 13.30
N THR A 256 -2.95 -4.68 14.06
CA THR A 256 -3.50 -4.03 15.26
C THR A 256 -4.07 -2.67 14.86
N ALA A 257 -5.34 -2.45 15.21
CA ALA A 257 -6.09 -1.25 14.85
C ALA A 257 -7.14 -0.91 15.93
N THR A 258 -8.07 0.00 15.62
CA THR A 258 -9.19 0.35 16.52
C THR A 258 -10.41 -0.55 16.29
N SER A 259 -11.46 -0.38 17.08
CA SER A 259 -12.75 -1.07 16.85
C SER A 259 -13.37 -0.67 15.52
N ALA A 260 -13.31 0.59 15.15
CA ALA A 260 -14.02 1.18 14.00
C ALA A 260 -13.19 1.17 12.69
N SER A 261 -11.93 0.77 12.73
CA SER A 261 -11.05 0.83 11.56
C SER A 261 -10.03 -0.30 11.58
N SER A 262 -9.69 -0.83 10.41
CA SER A 262 -8.56 -1.74 10.20
C SER A 262 -7.28 -1.02 9.75
N GLU A 263 -7.31 0.30 9.63
CA GLU A 263 -6.13 1.12 9.31
C GLU A 263 -5.15 1.20 10.49
N THR A 264 -3.91 1.53 10.19
CA THR A 264 -2.89 1.83 11.21
C THR A 264 -3.35 3.02 12.06
N PRO A 265 -3.36 2.91 13.41
CA PRO A 265 -3.70 4.01 14.30
C PRO A 265 -2.77 5.20 14.10
N ALA A 266 -3.34 6.42 14.06
CA ALA A 266 -2.59 7.67 13.92
C ALA A 266 -2.23 8.31 15.27
N ALA A 267 -2.75 7.78 16.38
CA ALA A 267 -2.51 8.27 17.74
C ALA A 267 -2.54 7.11 18.75
N LEU A 268 -1.91 7.33 19.89
CA LEU A 268 -1.94 6.41 21.02
C LEU A 268 -3.37 6.35 21.59
N LEU A 269 -3.88 5.14 21.81
CA LEU A 269 -5.19 4.95 22.45
C LEU A 269 -5.12 5.31 23.94
N THR A 270 -6.18 5.92 24.46
CA THR A 270 -6.26 6.43 25.83
C THR A 270 -7.53 5.95 26.54
N GLY A 271 -7.58 6.13 27.86
CA GLY A 271 -8.76 5.80 28.67
C GLY A 271 -9.07 4.31 28.70
N SER A 272 -10.31 3.94 28.35
CA SER A 272 -10.78 2.54 28.29
C SER A 272 -10.71 1.94 26.88
N GLU A 273 -10.18 2.67 25.92
CA GLU A 273 -10.02 2.17 24.55
C GLU A 273 -9.01 1.02 24.53
N GLY A 274 -9.20 0.08 23.59
CA GLY A 274 -8.29 -1.05 23.41
C GLY A 274 -8.00 -1.32 21.96
N TYR A 275 -6.88 -1.97 21.70
CA TYR A 275 -6.53 -2.42 20.37
C TYR A 275 -7.27 -3.69 19.97
N TYR A 276 -7.67 -3.76 18.71
CA TYR A 276 -8.30 -4.89 18.05
C TYR A 276 -7.29 -5.56 17.12
N VAL A 277 -6.89 -6.78 17.46
CA VAL A 277 -5.91 -7.55 16.68
C VAL A 277 -6.62 -8.43 15.68
N ARG A 278 -6.52 -8.06 14.41
CA ARG A 278 -7.14 -8.75 13.27
C ARG A 278 -6.12 -9.60 12.54
N ASN A 279 -6.53 -10.78 12.06
CA ASN A 279 -5.74 -11.53 11.09
C ASN A 279 -6.28 -11.18 9.71
N PHE A 280 -5.43 -10.60 8.88
CA PHE A 280 -5.83 -10.15 7.56
C PHE A 280 -5.20 -10.97 6.45
N ASN A 281 -5.80 -10.93 5.29
CA ASN A 281 -5.14 -11.21 4.02
C ASN A 281 -5.64 -10.25 2.93
N GLY A 282 -4.85 -10.14 1.89
CA GLY A 282 -5.22 -9.37 0.72
C GLY A 282 -4.26 -9.60 -0.42
N ALA A 283 -4.71 -9.30 -1.62
CA ALA A 283 -3.89 -9.40 -2.81
C ALA A 283 -4.34 -8.43 -3.88
N TYR A 284 -3.49 -8.29 -4.89
CA TYR A 284 -3.88 -7.77 -6.18
C TYR A 284 -3.28 -8.60 -7.30
N ILE A 285 -3.97 -8.60 -8.44
CA ILE A 285 -3.53 -9.18 -9.70
C ILE A 285 -3.78 -8.15 -10.79
N TYR A 286 -2.76 -7.88 -11.61
CA TYR A 286 -2.85 -7.00 -12.78
C TYR A 286 -2.53 -7.78 -14.04
N LEU A 287 -3.28 -7.50 -15.10
CA LEU A 287 -2.94 -7.81 -16.46
C LEU A 287 -2.90 -6.51 -17.26
N LEU A 288 -1.73 -6.16 -17.77
CA LEU A 288 -1.50 -4.95 -18.56
C LEU A 288 -1.07 -5.37 -19.96
N HIS A 289 -1.71 -4.82 -20.98
CA HIS A 289 -1.36 -5.14 -22.35
C HIS A 289 -1.32 -3.89 -23.22
N HIS A 290 -0.12 -3.61 -23.75
CA HIS A 290 0.03 -2.62 -24.83
C HIS A 290 -0.25 -3.28 -26.16
N PHE A 291 -1.17 -2.72 -26.94
CA PHE A 291 -1.62 -3.22 -28.21
C PHE A 291 -1.41 -2.17 -29.32
N ILE A 292 -1.34 -2.62 -30.59
CA ILE A 292 -1.06 -1.78 -31.76
C ILE A 292 0.32 -1.11 -31.69
N ASN A 293 0.54 -0.26 -30.66
CA ASN A 293 1.79 0.44 -30.38
C ASN A 293 1.90 0.72 -28.89
N SER A 294 2.93 1.46 -28.45
CA SER A 294 3.14 1.82 -27.04
C SER A 294 2.16 2.87 -26.50
N HIS A 295 1.35 3.51 -27.36
CA HIS A 295 0.41 4.55 -26.93
C HIS A 295 -0.88 3.98 -26.32
N HIS A 296 -1.26 2.76 -26.66
CA HIS A 296 -2.51 2.14 -26.23
C HIS A 296 -2.26 1.02 -25.25
N GLN A 297 -2.87 1.08 -24.07
CA GLN A 297 -2.77 0.05 -23.05
C GLN A 297 -4.14 -0.24 -22.43
N VAL A 298 -4.52 -1.51 -22.41
CA VAL A 298 -5.63 -1.98 -21.57
C VAL A 298 -5.09 -2.52 -20.25
N VAL A 299 -5.87 -2.33 -19.21
CA VAL A 299 -5.54 -2.75 -17.83
C VAL A 299 -6.73 -3.48 -17.25
N LEU A 300 -6.49 -4.69 -16.78
CA LEU A 300 -7.42 -5.43 -15.94
C LEU A 300 -6.75 -5.60 -14.58
N LYS A 301 -7.44 -5.22 -13.50
CA LYS A 301 -6.97 -5.40 -12.12
C LYS A 301 -8.08 -6.07 -11.32
N TYR A 302 -7.71 -7.04 -10.52
CA TYR A 302 -8.55 -7.58 -9.45
C TYR A 302 -7.79 -7.46 -8.14
N ASP A 303 -8.43 -6.93 -7.11
CA ASP A 303 -7.85 -6.87 -5.78
C ASP A 303 -8.90 -7.20 -4.71
N TRP A 304 -8.43 -7.71 -3.58
CA TRP A 304 -9.23 -7.86 -2.38
C TRP A 304 -8.45 -7.50 -1.14
N TYR A 305 -9.19 -7.16 -0.11
CA TYR A 305 -8.69 -7.03 1.25
C TYR A 305 -9.72 -7.58 2.22
N ASP A 306 -9.31 -8.58 2.99
CA ASP A 306 -10.04 -9.17 4.09
C ASP A 306 -9.36 -8.75 5.38
N PRO A 307 -9.92 -7.79 6.12
CA PRO A 307 -9.32 -7.27 7.34
C PRO A 307 -9.31 -8.27 8.49
N ASN A 308 -10.24 -9.25 8.50
CA ASN A 308 -10.37 -10.24 9.57
C ASN A 308 -10.72 -11.62 9.01
N SER A 309 -9.76 -12.28 8.40
CA SER A 309 -9.91 -13.55 7.71
C SER A 309 -10.34 -14.74 8.59
N ARG A 310 -10.47 -14.53 9.90
CA ARG A 310 -11.04 -15.52 10.85
C ARG A 310 -12.54 -15.38 11.03
N VAL A 311 -13.15 -14.36 10.42
CA VAL A 311 -14.57 -14.03 10.52
C VAL A 311 -15.21 -14.21 9.16
N SER A 312 -16.36 -14.82 9.09
CA SER A 312 -17.17 -14.90 7.86
C SER A 312 -18.22 -13.78 7.85
N GLY A 313 -18.65 -13.35 6.66
CA GLY A 313 -19.58 -12.23 6.52
C GLY A 313 -20.84 -12.37 7.35
N ASN A 314 -21.45 -13.55 7.44
CA ASN A 314 -22.67 -13.79 8.25
C ASN A 314 -22.44 -13.68 9.77
N GLU A 315 -21.20 -13.60 10.25
CA GLU A 315 -20.88 -13.32 11.65
C GLU A 315 -20.79 -11.81 11.92
N ILE A 316 -20.57 -11.00 10.87
CA ILE A 316 -20.46 -9.54 10.96
C ILE A 316 -21.87 -8.94 11.10
N GLY A 317 -22.07 -8.15 12.17
CA GLY A 317 -23.38 -7.59 12.49
C GLY A 317 -24.33 -8.54 13.21
N LYS A 318 -23.93 -9.79 13.48
CA LYS A 318 -24.71 -10.73 14.27
C LYS A 318 -24.75 -10.28 15.74
N SER A 319 -25.91 -10.39 16.38
CA SER A 319 -26.07 -10.00 17.80
C SER A 319 -25.05 -10.72 18.68
N GLY A 320 -24.33 -9.96 19.51
CA GLY A 320 -23.31 -10.47 20.42
C GLY A 320 -21.93 -10.72 19.82
N SER A 321 -21.75 -10.65 18.49
CA SER A 321 -20.43 -10.82 17.85
C SER A 321 -19.55 -9.61 18.00
N ASN A 322 -20.15 -8.40 18.01
CA ASN A 322 -19.49 -7.10 18.02
C ASN A 322 -18.55 -6.84 16.80
N PHE A 323 -18.66 -7.64 15.74
CA PHE A 323 -18.01 -7.37 14.46
C PHE A 323 -18.79 -6.30 13.70
N ASN A 324 -18.07 -5.45 12.98
CA ASN A 324 -18.63 -4.27 12.32
C ASN A 324 -17.99 -4.03 10.94
N LEU A 325 -18.22 -2.86 10.38
CA LEU A 325 -17.71 -2.43 9.07
C LEU A 325 -16.18 -2.62 8.91
N ALA A 326 -15.40 -2.48 9.99
CA ALA A 326 -13.96 -2.65 9.96
C ALA A 326 -13.50 -4.10 9.75
N ASP A 327 -14.43 -5.06 9.81
CA ASP A 327 -14.18 -6.49 9.63
C ASP A 327 -14.63 -7.00 8.25
N ILE A 328 -15.34 -6.18 7.45
CA ILE A 328 -15.91 -6.58 6.15
C ILE A 328 -14.80 -6.71 5.10
N LYS A 329 -14.83 -7.85 4.39
CA LYS A 329 -14.01 -8.06 3.20
C LYS A 329 -14.58 -7.31 1.99
N PHE A 330 -13.69 -6.67 1.25
CA PHE A 330 -14.00 -6.02 -0.02
C PHE A 330 -13.13 -6.58 -1.14
N SER A 331 -13.68 -6.60 -2.35
CA SER A 331 -12.94 -6.87 -3.58
C SER A 331 -13.26 -5.81 -4.63
N THR A 332 -12.35 -5.60 -5.57
CA THR A 332 -12.52 -4.63 -6.64
C THR A 332 -12.05 -5.23 -7.95
N LEU A 333 -12.92 -5.21 -8.96
CA LEU A 333 -12.57 -5.48 -10.34
C LEU A 333 -12.46 -4.16 -11.10
N SER A 334 -11.25 -3.81 -11.56
CA SER A 334 -11.00 -2.60 -12.32
C SER A 334 -10.74 -2.94 -13.77
N VAL A 335 -11.41 -2.25 -14.68
CA VAL A 335 -11.15 -2.29 -16.11
C VAL A 335 -10.77 -0.89 -16.55
N GLY A 336 -9.66 -0.77 -17.26
CA GLY A 336 -9.16 0.53 -17.63
C GLY A 336 -8.47 0.57 -18.97
N TYR A 337 -8.40 1.77 -19.50
CA TYR A 337 -7.69 2.11 -20.71
C TYR A 337 -6.79 3.32 -20.46
N ASN A 338 -5.52 3.18 -20.83
CA ASN A 338 -4.54 4.25 -20.81
C ASN A 338 -4.19 4.62 -22.26
N TYR A 339 -4.24 5.92 -22.54
CA TYR A 339 -3.73 6.50 -23.77
C TYR A 339 -2.53 7.38 -23.45
N TYR A 340 -1.36 6.98 -23.92
CA TYR A 340 -0.12 7.74 -23.79
C TYR A 340 -0.02 8.67 -25.00
N ILE A 341 -0.39 9.94 -24.80
CA ILE A 341 -0.30 10.99 -25.84
C ILE A 341 1.16 11.13 -26.26
N ASP A 342 2.03 11.20 -25.25
CA ASP A 342 3.48 11.14 -25.38
C ASP A 342 4.11 10.58 -24.08
N ASN A 343 5.42 10.70 -23.90
CA ASN A 343 6.13 10.25 -22.70
C ASN A 343 5.76 11.06 -21.45
N ASN A 344 5.15 12.22 -21.61
CA ASN A 344 4.88 13.20 -20.56
C ASN A 344 3.39 13.30 -20.24
N VAL A 345 2.50 12.92 -21.16
CA VAL A 345 1.05 13.07 -21.00
C VAL A 345 0.32 11.76 -21.21
N LYS A 346 -0.47 11.37 -20.20
CA LYS A 346 -1.25 10.14 -20.21
C LYS A 346 -2.69 10.41 -19.78
N LEU A 347 -3.65 9.96 -20.59
CA LEU A 347 -5.06 9.90 -20.25
C LEU A 347 -5.38 8.52 -19.70
N MET A 348 -6.11 8.46 -18.58
CA MET A 348 -6.53 7.22 -17.92
C MET A 348 -8.04 7.22 -17.77
N ILE A 349 -8.71 6.19 -18.26
CA ILE A 349 -10.15 5.99 -18.12
C ILE A 349 -10.38 4.64 -17.46
N PHE A 350 -11.02 4.62 -16.30
CA PHE A 350 -11.19 3.44 -15.46
C PHE A 350 -12.60 3.32 -14.92
N TYR A 351 -13.04 2.08 -14.81
CA TYR A 351 -14.22 1.69 -14.06
C TYR A 351 -13.82 0.66 -13.01
N ASP A 352 -14.12 0.95 -11.76
CA ASP A 352 -13.87 0.09 -10.61
C ASP A 352 -15.22 -0.42 -10.10
N LYS A 353 -15.48 -1.72 -10.33
CA LYS A 353 -16.59 -2.43 -9.70
C LYS A 353 -16.14 -2.90 -8.34
N VAL A 354 -16.68 -2.28 -7.30
CA VAL A 354 -16.39 -2.59 -5.90
C VAL A 354 -17.45 -3.55 -5.38
N SER A 355 -17.06 -4.54 -4.61
CA SER A 355 -18.01 -5.50 -4.01
C SER A 355 -17.60 -5.80 -2.57
N ASN A 356 -18.57 -5.77 -1.66
CA ASN A 356 -18.41 -6.26 -0.30
C ASN A 356 -18.96 -7.67 -0.16
N GLU A 357 -18.43 -8.44 0.81
CA GLU A 357 -19.05 -9.71 1.18
C GLU A 357 -20.43 -9.49 1.80
N THR A 358 -21.32 -10.48 1.65
CA THR A 358 -22.64 -10.50 2.29
C THR A 358 -22.47 -10.60 3.81
N THR A 359 -23.19 -9.74 4.58
CA THR A 359 -23.09 -9.68 6.04
C THR A 359 -24.46 -9.68 6.70
N SER A 360 -24.50 -9.76 8.03
CA SER A 360 -25.72 -9.49 8.84
C SER A 360 -25.80 -8.02 9.28
N LEU A 361 -24.83 -7.18 8.90
CA LEU A 361 -24.78 -5.79 9.31
C LEU A 361 -25.75 -4.93 8.46
N PRO A 362 -26.68 -4.17 9.07
CA PRO A 362 -27.55 -3.27 8.35
C PRO A 362 -26.77 -2.31 7.42
N GLY A 363 -27.20 -2.19 6.19
CA GLY A 363 -26.51 -1.42 5.15
C GLY A 363 -25.45 -2.19 4.35
N TYR A 364 -25.08 -3.43 4.78
CA TYR A 364 -24.09 -4.29 4.13
C TYR A 364 -24.60 -5.74 4.00
N ILE A 365 -25.92 -5.96 4.08
CA ILE A 365 -26.54 -7.27 3.88
C ILE A 365 -26.36 -7.74 2.44
N THR A 366 -26.36 -6.82 1.51
CA THR A 366 -26.08 -7.05 0.09
C THR A 366 -24.95 -6.10 -0.33
N ASP A 367 -24.43 -6.33 -1.53
CA ASP A 367 -23.41 -5.46 -2.13
C ASP A 367 -23.91 -4.01 -2.23
N ILE A 368 -23.12 -3.07 -1.74
CA ILE A 368 -23.46 -1.66 -1.73
C ILE A 368 -23.14 -1.02 -3.09
N LYS A 369 -23.83 0.08 -3.41
CA LYS A 369 -23.60 0.83 -4.66
C LYS A 369 -22.44 1.81 -4.45
N ASP A 370 -21.21 1.36 -4.66
CA ASP A 370 -20.00 2.18 -4.49
C ASP A 370 -18.99 2.05 -5.65
N ASP A 371 -19.49 1.62 -6.82
CA ASP A 371 -18.69 1.59 -8.06
C ASP A 371 -18.23 2.98 -8.46
N ILE A 372 -17.03 3.07 -9.04
CA ILE A 372 -16.39 4.35 -9.36
C ILE A 372 -15.89 4.38 -10.80
N PHE A 373 -16.35 5.38 -11.54
CA PHE A 373 -15.71 5.78 -12.79
C PHE A 373 -14.67 6.88 -12.52
N THR A 374 -13.49 6.76 -13.11
CA THR A 374 -12.40 7.74 -13.00
C THR A 374 -11.85 8.09 -14.38
N CYS A 375 -11.82 9.38 -14.69
CA CYS A 375 -11.09 9.94 -15.82
C CYS A 375 -9.98 10.84 -15.27
N ARG A 376 -8.71 10.49 -15.55
CA ARG A 376 -7.53 11.21 -15.06
C ARG A 376 -6.63 11.61 -16.21
N LEU A 377 -6.21 12.87 -16.22
CA LEU A 377 -5.14 13.32 -17.07
C LEU A 377 -3.87 13.47 -16.24
N GLN A 378 -2.79 12.85 -16.65
CA GLN A 378 -1.51 12.92 -15.97
C GLN A 378 -0.50 13.67 -16.82
N PHE A 379 0.14 14.66 -16.22
CA PHE A 379 1.29 15.36 -16.78
C PHE A 379 2.54 15.01 -15.99
N ARG A 380 3.64 14.76 -16.70
CA ARG A 380 4.97 14.47 -16.16
C ARG A 380 6.00 15.26 -16.96
N PHE A 381 6.96 15.88 -16.30
CA PHE A 381 8.09 16.60 -16.91
C PHE A 381 9.34 16.40 -16.06
#